data_cd98b417b8e334bfd3bea658e5a5c6f7
#
_entry.id   cd98b417b8e334bfd3bea658e5a5c6f7
#
_cell.length_a   1.000
_cell.length_b   1.000
_cell.length_c   1.000
_cell.angle_alpha   90.00
_cell.angle_beta   90.00
_cell.angle_gamma   90.00
#
_symmetry.space_group_name_H-M   'P 1'
#
loop_
_entity.id
_entity.type
_entity.pdbx_description
1 polymer ?
#
loop_
_entity_poly.entity_id
_entity_poly.type
_entity_poly.pdbx_seq_one_letter_code
_entity_poly.pdbx_strand_id
1 'polypeptide(L)'
;MSLGISISNSIKGFRSSGGGAVDADAQAFITAASITDPTQQSAINQLVVDLKGYSIWSKMKAIYPFVGGTASAHKFNLKDPQDTDAAFRLVFNGGWTHSSTGATPNGTNGWADTFVKTGTDLALNSTHVSV
;
A
#
# COMPACT_ATOMS: atom_id res chain seq x y z
N MET A 1 -30.75 19.54 -26.16
CA MET A 1 -29.28 19.83 -26.16
C MET A 1 -28.73 19.94 -24.77
N SER A 2 -29.11 20.95 -24.00
CA SER A 2 -28.64 21.14 -22.63
C SER A 2 -29.01 20.01 -21.68
N LEU A 3 -30.11 19.32 -21.93
CA LEU A 3 -30.53 18.17 -21.14
C LEU A 3 -29.50 17.04 -21.14
N GLY A 4 -28.88 16.75 -22.26
CA GLY A 4 -27.84 15.72 -22.36
C GLY A 4 -26.62 16.07 -21.54
N ILE A 5 -26.24 17.32 -21.49
CA ILE A 5 -25.12 17.82 -20.66
C ILE A 5 -25.45 17.68 -19.17
N SER A 6 -26.67 18.02 -18.77
CA SER A 6 -27.12 17.88 -17.39
C SER A 6 -27.12 16.44 -16.92
N ILE A 7 -27.57 15.52 -17.76
CA ILE A 7 -27.53 14.07 -17.48
C ILE A 7 -26.09 13.59 -17.32
N SER A 8 -25.17 14.04 -18.18
CA SER A 8 -23.76 13.71 -18.07
C SER A 8 -23.15 14.17 -16.74
N ASN A 9 -23.51 15.36 -16.28
CA ASN A 9 -23.04 15.88 -15.02
C ASN A 9 -23.60 15.06 -13.84
N SER A 10 -24.86 14.67 -13.90
CA SER A 10 -25.47 13.79 -12.89
C SER A 10 -24.75 12.43 -12.82
N ILE A 11 -24.43 11.85 -13.97
CA ILE A 11 -23.68 10.59 -14.06
C ILE A 11 -22.28 10.76 -13.45
N LYS A 12 -21.60 11.85 -13.71
CA LYS A 12 -20.29 12.15 -13.10
C LYS A 12 -20.38 12.24 -11.59
N GLY A 13 -21.36 12.93 -11.06
CA GLY A 13 -21.58 13.01 -9.62
C GLY A 13 -21.88 11.66 -8.99
N PHE A 14 -22.66 10.84 -9.66
CA PHE A 14 -22.97 9.49 -9.22
C PHE A 14 -21.72 8.60 -9.16
N ARG A 15 -20.84 8.70 -10.16
CA ARG A 15 -19.62 7.91 -10.21
C ARG A 15 -18.56 8.33 -9.19
N SER A 16 -18.67 9.51 -8.62
CA SER A 16 -17.71 9.97 -7.61
C SER A 16 -17.70 9.08 -6.36
N SER A 17 -18.76 8.32 -6.13
CA SER A 17 -18.80 7.34 -5.05
C SER A 17 -17.94 6.09 -5.30
N GLY A 18 -17.53 5.83 -6.53
CA GLY A 18 -16.74 4.65 -6.87
C GLY A 18 -15.61 4.88 -7.87
N GLY A 19 -15.50 6.09 -8.44
CA GLY A 19 -14.58 6.38 -9.52
C GLY A 19 -13.82 7.70 -9.35
N GLY A 20 -13.60 8.15 -8.14
CA GLY A 20 -12.72 9.29 -7.85
C GLY A 20 -11.30 9.03 -8.35
N ALA A 21 -10.53 10.10 -8.62
CA ALA A 21 -9.13 9.98 -8.96
C ALA A 21 -8.39 9.18 -7.88
N VAL A 22 -7.52 8.26 -8.32
CA VAL A 22 -6.69 7.50 -7.41
C VAL A 22 -5.71 8.46 -6.72
N ASP A 23 -5.56 8.33 -5.42
CA ASP A 23 -4.58 9.11 -4.66
C ASP A 23 -3.17 8.88 -5.20
N ALA A 24 -2.35 9.92 -5.26
CA ALA A 24 -1.02 9.86 -5.86
C ALA A 24 -0.09 8.84 -5.18
N ASP A 25 -0.15 8.72 -3.86
CA ASP A 25 0.67 7.74 -3.12
C ASP A 25 0.17 6.32 -3.37
N ALA A 26 -1.15 6.13 -3.42
CA ALA A 26 -1.74 4.84 -3.80
C ALA A 26 -1.34 4.44 -5.22
N GLN A 27 -1.41 5.38 -6.17
CA GLN A 27 -1.04 5.12 -7.57
C GLN A 27 0.45 4.77 -7.71
N ALA A 28 1.32 5.45 -6.98
CA ALA A 28 2.76 5.15 -6.98
C ALA A 28 3.02 3.70 -6.53
N PHE A 29 2.37 3.26 -5.45
CA PHE A 29 2.48 1.88 -4.97
C PHE A 29 1.89 0.87 -5.97
N ILE A 30 0.69 1.12 -6.48
CA ILE A 30 0.03 0.24 -7.46
C ILE A 30 0.94 0.01 -8.67
N THR A 31 1.58 1.07 -9.15
CA THR A 31 2.52 1.00 -10.29
C THR A 31 3.78 0.22 -9.94
N ALA A 32 4.43 0.55 -8.82
CA ALA A 32 5.68 -0.10 -8.40
C ALA A 32 5.49 -1.59 -8.12
N ALA A 33 4.42 -1.96 -7.43
CA ALA A 33 4.09 -3.34 -7.11
C ALA A 33 3.40 -4.10 -8.25
N SER A 34 3.14 -3.42 -9.38
CA SER A 34 2.46 -3.98 -10.57
C SER A 34 1.12 -4.63 -10.24
N ILE A 35 0.33 -3.96 -9.40
CA ILE A 35 -1.00 -4.46 -9.01
C ILE A 35 -1.98 -4.26 -10.16
N THR A 36 -2.48 -5.35 -10.71
CA THR A 36 -3.42 -5.33 -11.86
C THR A 36 -4.87 -5.60 -11.46
N ASP A 37 -5.10 -6.19 -10.30
CA ASP A 37 -6.46 -6.49 -9.79
C ASP A 37 -7.15 -5.19 -9.36
N PRO A 38 -8.28 -4.82 -9.99
CA PRO A 38 -8.98 -3.57 -9.66
C PRO A 38 -9.54 -3.53 -8.23
N THR A 39 -9.86 -4.69 -7.65
CA THR A 39 -10.31 -4.78 -6.26
C THR A 39 -9.18 -4.40 -5.30
N GLN A 40 -7.99 -4.93 -5.54
CA GLN A 40 -6.80 -4.58 -4.75
C GLN A 40 -6.40 -3.12 -4.96
N GLN A 41 -6.46 -2.60 -6.18
CA GLN A 41 -6.21 -1.19 -6.46
C GLN A 41 -7.15 -0.28 -5.68
N SER A 42 -8.45 -0.60 -5.69
CA SER A 42 -9.46 0.15 -4.93
C SER A 42 -9.21 0.09 -3.43
N ALA A 43 -8.86 -1.07 -2.91
CA ALA A 43 -8.57 -1.26 -1.48
C ALA A 43 -7.33 -0.46 -1.04
N ILE A 44 -6.27 -0.46 -1.84
CA ILE A 44 -5.07 0.35 -1.58
C ILE A 44 -5.39 1.84 -1.60
N ASN A 45 -6.15 2.29 -2.60
CA ASN A 45 -6.58 3.68 -2.69
C ASN A 45 -7.38 4.09 -1.46
N GLN A 46 -8.36 3.27 -1.07
CA GLN A 46 -9.20 3.55 0.10
C GLN A 46 -8.35 3.60 1.38
N LEU A 47 -7.43 2.67 1.57
CA LEU A 47 -6.51 2.65 2.72
C LEU A 47 -5.71 3.95 2.82
N VAL A 48 -5.12 4.42 1.72
CA VAL A 48 -4.34 5.67 1.71
C VAL A 48 -5.21 6.87 2.03
N VAL A 49 -6.39 6.97 1.40
CA VAL A 49 -7.34 8.06 1.62
C VAL A 49 -7.79 8.10 3.09
N ASP A 50 -8.12 6.96 3.66
CA ASP A 50 -8.56 6.86 5.06
C ASP A 50 -7.45 7.25 6.03
N LEU A 51 -6.22 6.74 5.83
CA LEU A 51 -5.07 7.09 6.67
C LEU A 51 -4.74 8.58 6.61
N LYS A 52 -4.90 9.21 5.44
CA LYS A 52 -4.76 10.66 5.28
C LYS A 52 -5.89 11.40 5.99
N GLY A 53 -7.13 10.94 5.82
CA GLY A 53 -8.32 11.52 6.45
C GLY A 53 -8.24 11.51 7.98
N TYR A 54 -7.70 10.45 8.56
CA TYR A 54 -7.49 10.33 10.01
C TYR A 54 -6.21 10.99 10.51
N SER A 55 -5.45 11.65 9.65
CA SER A 55 -4.15 12.27 9.98
C SER A 55 -3.10 11.27 10.52
N ILE A 56 -3.22 10.00 10.14
CA ILE A 56 -2.30 8.92 10.53
C ILE A 56 -1.19 8.76 9.50
N TRP A 57 -1.46 9.02 8.22
CA TRP A 57 -0.52 8.83 7.12
C TRP A 57 0.86 9.43 7.37
N SER A 58 0.93 10.66 7.86
CA SER A 58 2.19 11.35 8.15
C SER A 58 2.99 10.74 9.30
N LYS A 59 2.34 9.98 10.17
CA LYS A 59 2.97 9.31 11.32
C LYS A 59 3.51 7.93 10.99
N MET A 60 3.09 7.35 9.87
CA MET A 60 3.54 6.01 9.46
C MET A 60 4.92 6.08 8.82
N LYS A 61 5.81 5.17 9.21
CA LYS A 61 7.14 4.98 8.59
C LYS A 61 7.11 3.97 7.47
N ALA A 62 6.45 2.86 7.69
CA ALA A 62 6.32 1.79 6.69
C ALA A 62 4.97 1.10 6.83
N ILE A 63 4.40 0.72 5.70
CA ILE A 63 3.16 -0.05 5.59
C ILE A 63 3.36 -1.09 4.50
N TYR A 64 3.11 -2.36 4.82
CA TYR A 64 3.25 -3.48 3.88
C TYR A 64 1.91 -4.17 3.67
N PRO A 65 1.16 -3.84 2.61
CA PRO A 65 -0.19 -4.38 2.39
C PRO A 65 -0.24 -5.85 2.01
N PHE A 66 0.85 -6.45 1.56
CA PHE A 66 0.93 -7.84 1.09
C PHE A 66 -0.09 -8.20 0.01
N VAL A 67 -0.26 -7.34 -0.97
CA VAL A 67 -1.12 -7.55 -2.15
C VAL A 67 -0.32 -7.92 -3.38
N GLY A 68 -0.98 -8.41 -4.43
CA GLY A 68 -0.33 -8.77 -5.70
C GLY A 68 0.18 -10.21 -5.77
N GLY A 69 0.26 -10.91 -4.65
CA GLY A 69 0.49 -12.36 -4.61
C GLY A 69 1.92 -12.83 -4.90
N THR A 70 2.89 -11.94 -5.04
CA THR A 70 4.28 -12.29 -5.36
C THR A 70 5.28 -11.61 -4.41
N ALA A 71 6.46 -12.18 -4.25
CA ALA A 71 7.54 -11.56 -3.49
C ALA A 71 7.89 -10.17 -4.02
N SER A 72 7.88 -10.02 -5.34
CA SER A 72 8.18 -8.74 -6.01
C SER A 72 7.14 -7.65 -5.74
N ALA A 73 5.89 -8.02 -5.49
CA ALA A 73 4.84 -7.08 -5.09
C ALA A 73 4.86 -6.82 -3.58
N HIS A 74 5.02 -7.87 -2.78
CA HIS A 74 4.97 -7.79 -1.31
C HIS A 74 6.12 -7.02 -0.69
N LYS A 75 7.24 -6.82 -1.40
CA LYS A 75 8.42 -6.13 -0.88
C LYS A 75 8.24 -4.63 -0.71
N PHE A 76 7.29 -4.01 -1.40
CA PHE A 76 7.18 -2.57 -1.42
C PHE A 76 6.51 -2.00 -0.17
N ASN A 77 7.11 -0.95 0.35
CA ASN A 77 6.52 -0.10 1.37
C ASN A 77 5.54 0.87 0.71
N LEU A 78 4.29 0.86 1.15
CA LEU A 78 3.23 1.73 0.62
C LEU A 78 3.57 3.22 0.80
N LYS A 79 4.32 3.57 1.84
CA LYS A 79 4.72 4.96 2.14
C LYS A 79 5.76 5.51 1.16
N ASP A 80 6.64 4.66 0.67
CA ASP A 80 7.69 4.98 -0.29
C ASP A 80 7.98 3.73 -1.13
N PRO A 81 7.26 3.54 -2.24
CA PRO A 81 7.31 2.28 -2.99
C PRO A 81 8.52 2.21 -3.93
N GLN A 82 9.70 2.47 -3.41
CA GLN A 82 10.96 2.32 -4.11
C GLN A 82 11.66 1.01 -3.72
N ASP A 83 12.36 0.40 -4.67
CA ASP A 83 13.09 -0.84 -4.47
C ASP A 83 14.48 -0.58 -3.89
N THR A 84 14.53 0.09 -2.74
CA THR A 84 15.75 0.47 -2.03
C THR A 84 15.61 0.24 -0.53
N ASP A 85 16.73 -0.02 0.14
CA ASP A 85 16.76 -0.20 1.60
C ASP A 85 16.38 1.09 2.33
N ALA A 86 16.72 2.25 1.76
CA ALA A 86 16.37 3.56 2.31
C ALA A 86 14.85 3.82 2.30
N ALA A 87 14.12 3.19 1.40
CA ALA A 87 12.66 3.23 1.33
C ALA A 87 11.99 2.18 2.23
N PHE A 88 12.77 1.46 3.03
CA PHE A 88 12.28 0.38 3.91
C PHE A 88 11.57 -0.73 3.14
N ARG A 89 12.10 -1.14 1.98
CA ARG A 89 11.57 -2.31 1.28
C ARG A 89 11.77 -3.57 2.12
N LEU A 90 10.93 -4.59 1.92
CA LEU A 90 11.17 -5.90 2.51
C LEU A 90 12.17 -6.71 1.65
N VAL A 91 13.16 -7.28 2.30
CA VAL A 91 14.01 -8.32 1.70
C VAL A 91 13.70 -9.65 2.36
N PHE A 92 13.06 -10.53 1.61
CA PHE A 92 12.68 -11.86 2.07
C PHE A 92 13.87 -12.81 2.00
N ASN A 93 14.18 -13.46 3.12
CA ASN A 93 15.27 -14.42 3.23
C ASN A 93 14.73 -15.77 3.72
N GLY A 94 15.36 -16.85 3.27
CA GLY A 94 14.91 -18.19 3.58
C GLY A 94 13.65 -18.60 2.81
N GLY A 95 12.90 -19.54 3.37
CA GLY A 95 11.72 -20.08 2.71
C GLY A 95 10.46 -19.28 2.97
N TRP A 96 9.86 -18.76 1.90
CA TRP A 96 8.59 -18.04 1.92
C TRP A 96 7.63 -18.56 0.84
N THR A 97 6.36 -18.56 1.15
CA THR A 97 5.27 -18.75 0.18
C THR A 97 4.49 -17.45 0.04
N HIS A 98 4.40 -16.95 -1.19
CA HIS A 98 3.64 -15.74 -1.51
C HIS A 98 2.37 -16.11 -2.27
N SER A 99 1.25 -15.50 -1.89
CA SER A 99 -0.05 -15.74 -2.51
C SER A 99 -0.90 -14.47 -2.51
N SER A 100 -2.04 -14.51 -3.17
CA SER A 100 -3.01 -13.39 -3.17
C SER A 100 -3.58 -13.08 -1.78
N THR A 101 -3.39 -13.97 -0.82
CA THR A 101 -3.87 -13.83 0.57
C THR A 101 -2.77 -13.42 1.54
N GLY A 102 -1.54 -13.22 1.06
CA GLY A 102 -0.42 -12.76 1.88
C GLY A 102 0.87 -13.55 1.67
N ALA A 103 1.77 -13.45 2.63
CA ALA A 103 3.07 -14.13 2.64
C ALA A 103 3.22 -14.96 3.91
N THR A 104 3.66 -16.20 3.77
CA THR A 104 3.82 -17.14 4.88
C THR A 104 5.26 -17.65 4.92
N PRO A 105 5.99 -17.48 6.03
CA PRO A 105 7.30 -18.08 6.21
C PRO A 105 7.17 -19.59 6.43
N ASN A 106 8.24 -20.34 6.13
CA ASN A 106 8.26 -21.80 6.30
C ASN A 106 8.40 -22.28 7.76
N GLY A 107 8.45 -21.34 8.71
CA GLY A 107 8.60 -21.67 10.15
C GLY A 107 10.00 -22.16 10.57
N THR A 108 10.95 -22.21 9.67
CA THR A 108 12.31 -22.73 9.96
C THR A 108 13.38 -21.65 9.79
N ASN A 109 13.41 -21.01 8.62
CA ASN A 109 14.46 -20.04 8.28
C ASN A 109 13.93 -18.82 7.51
N GLY A 110 12.61 -18.68 7.38
CA GLY A 110 11.99 -17.53 6.72
C GLY A 110 12.01 -16.30 7.62
N TRP A 111 12.65 -15.22 7.16
CA TRP A 111 12.64 -13.92 7.81
C TRP A 111 12.69 -12.81 6.76
N ALA A 112 12.23 -11.62 7.12
CA ALA A 112 12.26 -10.46 6.24
C ALA A 112 12.94 -9.29 6.92
N ASP A 113 13.84 -8.62 6.20
CA ASP A 113 14.48 -7.40 6.66
C ASP A 113 13.66 -6.19 6.20
N THR A 114 13.37 -5.28 7.11
CA THR A 114 12.67 -4.02 6.82
C THR A 114 13.62 -2.85 6.69
N PHE A 115 14.88 -3.00 7.09
CA PHE A 115 15.89 -1.92 7.21
C PHE A 115 15.49 -0.76 8.14
N VAL A 116 14.37 -0.87 8.83
CA VAL A 116 13.93 0.14 9.81
C VAL A 116 14.77 -0.01 11.09
N LYS A 117 15.48 1.04 11.47
CA LYS A 117 16.35 1.04 12.64
C LYS A 117 15.67 1.69 13.83
N THR A 118 15.56 0.95 14.92
CA THR A 118 15.09 1.51 16.20
C THR A 118 16.10 2.54 16.72
N GLY A 119 15.59 3.67 17.23
CA GLY A 119 16.43 4.77 17.71
C GLY A 119 16.86 5.77 16.66
N THR A 120 16.80 5.42 15.37
CA THR A 120 17.09 6.36 14.27
C THR A 120 15.82 6.68 13.49
N ASP A 121 15.12 5.65 13.03
CA ASP A 121 13.91 5.79 12.20
C ASP A 121 12.64 5.80 13.05
N LEU A 122 12.70 5.15 14.20
CA LEU A 122 11.60 5.05 15.17
C LEU A 122 12.01 5.70 16.50
N ALA A 123 11.14 6.52 17.05
CA ALA A 123 11.36 7.13 18.37
C ALA A 123 11.23 6.06 19.47
N LEU A 124 12.20 6.02 20.39
CA LEU A 124 12.24 5.00 21.45
C LEU A 124 11.03 5.03 22.38
N ASN A 125 10.43 6.20 22.58
CA ASN A 125 9.36 6.40 23.55
C ASN A 125 7.95 6.57 22.93
N SER A 126 7.84 6.50 21.60
CA SER A 126 6.56 6.74 20.91
C SER A 126 6.52 5.99 19.58
N THR A 127 6.52 4.68 19.66
CA THR A 127 6.52 3.80 18.49
C THR A 127 5.48 2.71 18.65
N HIS A 128 4.78 2.41 17.57
CA HIS A 128 3.84 1.30 17.46
C HIS A 128 4.21 0.43 16.26
N VAL A 129 4.27 -0.88 16.49
CA VAL A 129 4.41 -1.90 15.45
C VAL A 129 3.19 -2.81 15.53
N SER A 130 2.54 -3.03 14.40
CA SER A 130 1.40 -3.94 14.27
C SER A 130 1.69 -4.96 13.17
N VAL A 131 1.41 -6.22 13.45
CA VAL A 131 1.54 -7.36 12.53
C VAL A 131 0.26 -8.16 12.50
#